data_c560c9f914717ad0a751790aefc7f1cd
#
_entry.id   c560c9f914717ad0a751790aefc7f1cd
#
_cell.length_a   1.000
_cell.length_b   1.000
_cell.length_c   1.000
_cell.angle_alpha   90.00
_cell.angle_beta   90.00
_cell.angle_gamma   90.00
#
_symmetry.space_group_name_H-M   'P 1'
#
loop_
_entity.id
_entity.type
_entity.pdbx_description
1 polymer ?
#
loop_
_entity_poly.entity_id
_entity_poly.type
_entity_poly.pdbx_seq_one_letter_code
_entity_poly.pdbx_strand_id
1 'polypeptide(L)'
;MITREAALEFGLSFQNTYMERPFRDQNWQVVRARENKKIFLWIYERNGYVNLNVKANPEWRDFWRSAYESVQAGYHQNKEHWNTIILNGTVPDKDIKRMISESYDLVTYSPTKKIYEAVKQIPKGCVATYGQVAEMAGNPRMSRAVGNALHKNPDPEHIPCLL
;
A
#
# COMPACT_ATOMS: atom_id res chain seq x y z
N MET A 1 5.54 16.92 9.61
CA MET A 1 5.72 15.59 10.24
C MET A 1 7.21 15.33 10.41
N ILE A 2 7.69 15.43 11.63
CA ILE A 2 9.10 15.16 11.96
C ILE A 2 9.26 14.25 13.18
N THR A 3 8.15 13.85 13.80
CA THR A 3 8.18 13.02 14.99
C THR A 3 7.74 11.58 14.69
N ARG A 4 8.27 10.68 15.51
CA ARG A 4 7.89 9.27 15.48
C ARG A 4 6.38 9.09 15.72
N GLU A 5 5.86 9.81 16.70
CA GLU A 5 4.46 9.74 17.11
C GLU A 5 3.51 10.17 15.99
N ALA A 6 3.85 11.24 15.28
CA ALA A 6 3.04 11.73 14.16
C ALA A 6 3.00 10.73 12.99
N ALA A 7 4.15 10.12 12.68
CA ALA A 7 4.22 9.11 11.63
C ALA A 7 3.44 7.85 12.00
N LEU A 8 3.56 7.40 13.26
CA LEU A 8 2.84 6.24 13.77
C LEU A 8 1.33 6.47 13.76
N GLU A 9 0.90 7.63 14.25
CA GLU A 9 -0.51 8.00 14.27
C GLU A 9 -1.10 7.99 12.85
N PHE A 10 -0.39 8.55 11.89
CA PHE A 10 -0.84 8.55 10.50
C PHE A 10 -0.92 7.13 9.94
N GLY A 11 0.09 6.29 10.17
CA GLY A 11 0.08 4.90 9.72
C GLY A 11 -1.08 4.10 10.32
N LEU A 12 -1.40 4.35 11.59
CA LEU A 12 -2.50 3.67 12.28
C LEU A 12 -3.88 4.25 11.94
N SER A 13 -3.95 5.37 11.23
CA SER A 13 -5.21 5.94 10.75
C SER A 13 -5.82 5.16 9.58
N PHE A 14 -5.04 4.33 8.90
CA PHE A 14 -5.55 3.47 7.84
C PHE A 14 -6.36 2.32 8.42
N GLN A 15 -7.34 1.85 7.64
CA GLN A 15 -8.25 0.79 8.06
C GLN A 15 -7.50 -0.53 8.27
N ASN A 16 -7.81 -1.23 9.36
CA ASN A 16 -7.28 -2.56 9.69
C ASN A 16 -5.76 -2.61 9.73
N THR A 17 -5.17 -1.72 10.52
CA THR A 17 -3.73 -1.67 10.73
C THR A 17 -3.38 -1.84 12.22
N TYR A 18 -2.16 -2.25 12.48
CA TYR A 18 -1.65 -2.34 13.85
C TYR A 18 -0.14 -2.12 13.88
N MET A 19 0.36 -1.69 15.04
CA MET A 19 1.77 -1.47 15.29
C MET A 19 2.39 -2.66 15.98
N GLU A 20 3.64 -2.94 15.63
CA GLU A 20 4.43 -3.99 16.26
C GLU A 20 5.87 -3.52 16.42
N ARG A 21 6.54 -4.00 17.46
CA ARG A 21 7.99 -3.87 17.62
C ARG A 21 8.62 -5.23 17.34
N PRO A 22 9.13 -5.46 16.10
CA PRO A 22 9.54 -6.79 15.67
C PRO A 22 10.87 -7.26 16.26
N PHE A 23 11.63 -6.35 16.87
CA PHE A 23 12.93 -6.64 17.43
C PHE A 23 13.00 -6.30 18.93
N ARG A 24 13.99 -6.84 19.63
CA ARG A 24 14.27 -6.47 21.02
C ARG A 24 14.65 -4.99 21.14
N ASP A 25 15.32 -4.45 20.12
CA ASP A 25 15.61 -3.03 20.01
C ASP A 25 14.30 -2.27 19.75
N GLN A 26 13.89 -1.45 20.73
CA GLN A 26 12.66 -0.68 20.65
C GLN A 26 12.73 0.49 19.66
N ASN A 27 13.88 0.74 19.07
CA ASN A 27 14.03 1.74 18.02
C ASN A 27 13.14 1.43 16.81
N TRP A 28 12.95 0.17 16.50
CA TRP A 28 12.23 -0.26 15.31
C TRP A 28 10.75 -0.50 15.59
N GLN A 29 9.90 0.30 14.95
CA GLN A 29 8.45 0.12 14.97
C GLN A 29 7.98 -0.14 13.55
N VAL A 30 6.97 -1.00 13.39
CA VAL A 30 6.36 -1.28 12.09
C VAL A 30 4.85 -1.11 12.19
N VAL A 31 4.24 -0.70 11.10
CA VAL A 31 2.78 -0.72 10.93
C VAL A 31 2.46 -1.75 9.86
N ARG A 32 1.59 -2.68 10.23
CA ARG A 32 1.18 -3.79 9.36
C ARG A 32 -0.28 -3.67 8.98
N ALA A 33 -0.60 -4.13 7.77
CA ALA A 33 -1.98 -4.40 7.39
C ALA A 33 -2.43 -5.70 8.11
N ARG A 34 -3.54 -5.65 8.84
CA ARG A 34 -4.02 -6.78 9.64
C ARG A 34 -4.42 -7.98 8.79
N GLU A 35 -4.94 -7.73 7.60
CA GLU A 35 -5.45 -8.74 6.69
C GLU A 35 -4.38 -9.76 6.26
N ASN A 36 -3.17 -9.30 5.97
CA ASN A 36 -2.10 -10.14 5.44
C ASN A 36 -0.78 -10.05 6.22
N LYS A 37 -0.75 -9.25 7.28
CA LYS A 37 0.41 -9.00 8.13
C LYS A 37 1.60 -8.35 7.40
N LYS A 38 1.40 -7.82 6.20
CA LYS A 38 2.46 -7.14 5.46
C LYS A 38 2.76 -5.78 6.07
N ILE A 39 4.05 -5.46 6.14
CA ILE A 39 4.53 -4.17 6.64
C ILE A 39 4.45 -3.16 5.49
N PHE A 40 3.87 -1.98 5.77
CA PHE A 40 3.90 -0.87 4.82
C PHE A 40 4.62 0.36 5.37
N LEU A 41 4.99 0.37 6.64
CA LEU A 41 5.67 1.50 7.26
C LEU A 41 6.64 0.98 8.31
N TRP A 42 7.92 1.36 8.19
CA TRP A 42 8.94 1.21 9.21
C TRP A 42 9.27 2.57 9.79
N ILE A 43 9.39 2.67 11.11
CA ILE A 43 9.74 3.90 11.83
C ILE A 43 10.93 3.60 12.72
N TYR A 44 11.99 4.37 12.57
CA TYR A 44 13.21 4.20 13.38
C TYR A 44 14.01 5.50 13.41
N GLU A 45 14.89 5.63 14.39
CA GLU A 45 15.85 6.75 14.45
C GLU A 45 17.20 6.29 13.91
N ARG A 46 17.84 7.16 13.15
CA ARG A 46 19.16 6.97 12.60
C ARG A 46 19.79 8.32 12.32
N ASN A 47 21.06 8.48 12.79
CA ASN A 47 21.82 9.73 12.57
C ASN A 47 21.10 10.98 13.09
N GLY A 48 20.39 10.86 14.21
CA GLY A 48 19.70 11.98 14.84
C GLY A 48 18.34 12.35 14.25
N TYR A 49 17.87 11.61 13.25
CA TYR A 49 16.57 11.86 12.61
C TYR A 49 15.68 10.64 12.67
N VAL A 50 14.38 10.87 12.75
CA VAL A 50 13.39 9.83 12.51
C VAL A 50 13.40 9.52 11.01
N ASN A 51 13.45 8.24 10.68
CA ASN A 51 13.43 7.75 9.30
C ASN A 51 12.22 6.86 9.12
N LEU A 52 11.63 6.90 7.92
CA LEU A 52 10.54 6.03 7.54
C LEU A 52 10.97 5.19 6.33
N ASN A 53 10.69 3.88 6.37
CA ASN A 53 10.77 3.08 5.16
C ASN A 53 9.37 2.82 4.66
N VAL A 54 9.14 3.12 3.39
CA VAL A 54 7.86 2.93 2.71
C VAL A 54 8.07 2.17 1.40
N LYS A 55 7.11 1.33 1.07
CA LYS A 55 7.13 0.59 -0.19
C LYS A 55 6.73 1.50 -1.34
N ALA A 56 7.38 1.35 -2.49
CA ALA A 56 7.08 2.13 -3.67
C ALA A 56 7.24 1.27 -4.93
N ASN A 57 6.38 1.48 -5.92
CA ASN A 57 6.59 0.88 -7.23
C ASN A 57 7.75 1.60 -7.96
N PRO A 58 8.36 0.99 -8.99
CA PRO A 58 9.57 1.55 -9.61
C PRO A 58 9.42 2.98 -10.12
N GLU A 59 8.28 3.33 -10.72
CA GLU A 59 8.08 4.69 -11.26
C GLU A 59 8.04 5.74 -10.14
N TRP A 60 7.24 5.52 -9.11
CA TRP A 60 7.12 6.44 -7.98
C TRP A 60 8.34 6.41 -7.09
N ARG A 61 9.00 5.26 -6.96
CA ARG A 61 10.27 5.15 -6.24
C ARG A 61 11.28 6.17 -6.78
N ASP A 62 11.50 6.15 -8.09
CA ASP A 62 12.47 7.03 -8.72
C ASP A 62 12.03 8.49 -8.73
N PHE A 63 10.73 8.73 -8.92
CA PHE A 63 10.16 10.07 -8.83
C PHE A 63 10.46 10.71 -7.47
N TRP A 64 10.16 10.01 -6.38
CA TRP A 64 10.37 10.56 -5.04
C TRP A 64 11.84 10.75 -4.69
N ARG A 65 12.71 9.83 -5.13
CA ARG A 65 14.16 9.96 -4.94
C ARG A 65 14.72 11.18 -5.71
N SER A 66 14.18 11.48 -6.88
CA SER A 66 14.57 12.64 -7.69
C SER A 66 14.02 13.95 -7.14
N ALA A 67 12.80 13.90 -6.58
CA ALA A 67 12.13 15.10 -6.06
C ALA A 67 12.77 15.62 -4.77
N TYR A 68 13.25 14.73 -3.91
CA TYR A 68 13.77 15.09 -2.59
C TYR A 68 15.07 14.36 -2.28
N GLU A 69 16.10 15.11 -1.88
CA GLU A 69 17.36 14.54 -1.43
C GLU A 69 17.19 13.67 -0.17
N SER A 70 16.21 14.01 0.67
CA SER A 70 15.87 13.25 1.89
C SER A 70 15.11 11.97 1.63
N VAL A 71 14.75 11.66 0.38
CA VAL A 71 14.17 10.38 -0.02
C VAL A 71 15.25 9.58 -0.72
N GLN A 72 15.63 8.45 -0.12
CA GLN A 72 16.78 7.64 -0.55
C GLN A 72 16.38 6.19 -0.74
N ALA A 73 17.31 5.37 -1.23
CA ALA A 73 17.13 3.94 -1.32
C ALA A 73 16.89 3.31 0.06
N GLY A 74 16.01 2.34 0.13
CA GLY A 74 15.57 1.74 1.39
C GLY A 74 16.70 1.20 2.25
N TYR A 75 16.84 1.72 3.46
CA TYR A 75 17.81 1.28 4.44
C TYR A 75 17.39 -0.05 5.06
N HIS A 76 18.26 -1.05 5.01
CA HIS A 76 17.97 -2.43 5.45
C HIS A 76 16.77 -3.09 4.77
N GLN A 77 16.34 -2.58 3.61
CA GLN A 77 15.24 -3.13 2.83
C GLN A 77 15.66 -3.34 1.38
N ASN A 78 14.86 -4.06 0.60
CA ASN A 78 15.08 -4.19 -0.83
C ASN A 78 14.97 -2.81 -1.50
N LYS A 79 16.06 -2.36 -2.11
CA LYS A 79 16.16 -1.01 -2.68
C LYS A 79 15.34 -0.82 -3.95
N GLU A 80 14.89 -1.90 -4.57
CA GLU A 80 14.01 -1.85 -5.74
C GLU A 80 12.56 -1.54 -5.36
N HIS A 81 12.15 -1.88 -4.13
CA HIS A 81 10.78 -1.77 -3.68
C HIS A 81 10.57 -0.83 -2.50
N TRP A 82 11.65 -0.33 -1.89
CA TRP A 82 11.56 0.48 -0.68
C TRP A 82 12.33 1.79 -0.79
N ASN A 83 11.73 2.86 -0.29
CA ASN A 83 12.37 4.15 -0.09
C ASN A 83 12.50 4.44 1.40
N THR A 84 13.56 5.17 1.76
CA THR A 84 13.72 5.74 3.10
C THR A 84 13.46 7.24 3.02
N ILE A 85 12.60 7.73 3.89
CA ILE A 85 12.31 9.17 4.05
C ILE A 85 12.98 9.63 5.34
N ILE A 86 13.90 10.59 5.23
CA ILE A 86 14.53 11.21 6.40
C ILE A 86 13.66 12.39 6.83
N LEU A 87 13.14 12.35 8.06
CA LEU A 87 12.25 13.40 8.56
C LEU A 87 13.07 14.57 9.11
N ASN A 88 13.72 15.29 8.23
CA ASN A 88 14.55 16.46 8.57
C ASN A 88 13.87 17.80 8.24
N GLY A 89 12.58 17.79 7.93
CA GLY A 89 11.80 18.98 7.63
C GLY A 89 11.83 19.44 6.18
N THR A 90 12.58 18.75 5.29
CA THR A 90 12.72 19.16 3.89
C THR A 90 11.63 18.59 2.98
N VAL A 91 10.95 17.50 3.39
CA VAL A 91 9.85 16.93 2.63
C VAL A 91 8.53 17.43 3.22
N PRO A 92 7.64 18.03 2.39
CA PRO A 92 6.33 18.47 2.88
C PRO A 92 5.49 17.34 3.46
N ASP A 93 4.72 17.63 4.50
CA ASP A 93 3.85 16.64 5.15
C ASP A 93 2.90 15.95 4.18
N LYS A 94 2.33 16.70 3.24
CA LYS A 94 1.43 16.14 2.22
C LYS A 94 2.09 15.05 1.38
N ASP A 95 3.36 15.20 1.07
CA ASP A 95 4.10 14.24 0.27
C ASP A 95 4.54 13.03 1.09
N ILE A 96 4.91 13.24 2.36
CA ILE A 96 5.17 12.14 3.29
C ILE A 96 3.91 11.28 3.45
N LYS A 97 2.78 11.90 3.68
CA LYS A 97 1.48 11.22 3.82
C LYS A 97 1.12 10.47 2.55
N ARG A 98 1.37 11.07 1.39
CA ARG A 98 1.13 10.42 0.11
C ARG A 98 1.99 9.18 -0.08
N MET A 99 3.29 9.25 0.26
CA MET A 99 4.19 8.10 0.17
C MET A 99 3.76 6.96 1.10
N ILE A 100 3.33 7.29 2.32
CA ILE A 100 2.79 6.28 3.25
C ILE A 100 1.49 5.67 2.71
N SER A 101 0.59 6.49 2.15
CA SER A 101 -0.66 6.02 1.55
C SER A 101 -0.41 5.09 0.37
N GLU A 102 0.52 5.44 -0.50
CA GLU A 102 0.92 4.61 -1.64
C GLU A 102 1.48 3.26 -1.17
N SER A 103 2.28 3.27 -0.10
CA SER A 103 2.82 2.05 0.50
C SER A 103 1.72 1.15 1.05
N TYR A 104 0.75 1.73 1.75
CA TYR A 104 -0.42 1.00 2.25
C TYR A 104 -1.20 0.35 1.09
N ASP A 105 -1.43 1.10 0.03
CA ASP A 105 -2.14 0.58 -1.14
C ASP A 105 -1.40 -0.60 -1.78
N LEU A 106 -0.09 -0.51 -1.90
CA LEU A 106 0.73 -1.58 -2.49
C LEU A 106 0.66 -2.90 -1.72
N VAL A 107 0.51 -2.85 -0.40
CA VAL A 107 0.43 -4.07 0.41
C VAL A 107 -1.00 -4.59 0.59
N THR A 108 -2.01 -3.75 0.39
CA THR A 108 -3.42 -4.12 0.58
C THR A 108 -4.16 -4.37 -0.74
N TYR A 109 -3.70 -3.78 -1.83
CA TYR A 109 -4.33 -3.90 -3.14
C TYR A 109 -3.86 -5.18 -3.84
N SER A 110 -4.60 -6.27 -3.62
CA SER A 110 -4.36 -7.53 -4.33
C SER A 110 -5.09 -7.53 -5.69
N PRO A 111 -4.68 -8.38 -6.66
CA PRO A 111 -5.45 -8.57 -7.89
C PRO A 111 -6.91 -8.94 -7.64
N THR A 112 -7.18 -9.73 -6.61
CA THR A 112 -8.54 -10.11 -6.21
C THR A 112 -9.36 -8.90 -5.79
N LYS A 113 -8.80 -7.98 -4.99
CA LYS A 113 -9.48 -6.73 -4.62
C LYS A 113 -9.80 -5.87 -5.84
N LYS A 114 -8.88 -5.73 -6.76
CA LYS A 114 -9.09 -4.97 -8.02
C LYS A 114 -10.24 -5.57 -8.83
N ILE A 115 -10.32 -6.88 -8.88
CA ILE A 115 -11.40 -7.60 -9.56
C ILE A 115 -12.75 -7.28 -8.89
N TYR A 116 -12.85 -7.38 -7.58
CA TYR A 116 -14.10 -7.09 -6.87
C TYR A 116 -14.52 -5.64 -7.03
N GLU A 117 -13.60 -4.69 -6.98
CA GLU A 117 -13.92 -3.28 -7.23
C GLU A 117 -14.41 -3.03 -8.65
N ALA A 118 -13.80 -3.67 -9.64
CA ALA A 118 -14.25 -3.58 -11.03
C ALA A 118 -15.69 -4.09 -11.18
N VAL A 119 -16.01 -5.23 -10.55
CA VAL A 119 -17.35 -5.80 -10.60
C VAL A 119 -18.39 -4.88 -9.94
N LYS A 120 -18.04 -4.22 -8.84
CA LYS A 120 -18.93 -3.25 -8.16
C LYS A 120 -19.30 -2.06 -9.04
N GLN A 121 -18.47 -1.73 -10.02
CA GLN A 121 -18.73 -0.61 -10.95
C GLN A 121 -19.69 -0.99 -12.08
N ILE A 122 -20.02 -2.26 -12.25
CA ILE A 122 -20.96 -2.70 -13.27
C ILE A 122 -22.38 -2.27 -12.84
N PRO A 123 -23.10 -1.47 -13.68
CA PRO A 123 -24.44 -1.03 -13.34
C PRO A 123 -25.40 -2.21 -13.12
N LYS A 124 -26.34 -2.03 -12.20
CA LYS A 124 -27.38 -3.02 -11.93
C LYS A 124 -28.18 -3.30 -13.20
N GLY A 125 -28.34 -4.59 -13.53
CA GLY A 125 -29.03 -5.03 -14.75
C GLY A 125 -28.13 -5.15 -15.96
N CYS A 126 -26.86 -4.79 -15.86
CA CYS A 126 -25.86 -4.99 -16.91
C CYS A 126 -25.03 -6.24 -16.62
N VAL A 127 -24.46 -6.83 -17.67
CA VAL A 127 -23.57 -7.98 -17.58
C VAL A 127 -22.22 -7.65 -18.21
N ALA A 128 -21.17 -8.32 -17.73
CA ALA A 128 -19.83 -8.19 -18.29
C ALA A 128 -19.19 -9.58 -18.39
N THR A 129 -18.35 -9.77 -19.41
CA THR A 129 -17.55 -11.00 -19.53
C THR A 129 -16.39 -10.97 -18.56
N TYR A 130 -15.78 -12.13 -18.29
CA TYR A 130 -14.57 -12.21 -17.47
C TYR A 130 -13.43 -11.37 -18.08
N GLY A 131 -13.31 -11.34 -19.40
CA GLY A 131 -12.34 -10.51 -20.11
C GLY A 131 -12.58 -9.02 -19.90
N GLN A 132 -13.83 -8.56 -19.92
CA GLN A 132 -14.19 -7.17 -19.67
C GLN A 132 -13.87 -6.77 -18.22
N VAL A 133 -14.17 -7.62 -17.24
CA VAL A 133 -13.85 -7.37 -15.85
C VAL A 133 -12.34 -7.32 -15.65
N ALA A 134 -11.59 -8.22 -16.27
CA ALA A 134 -10.13 -8.22 -16.22
C ALA A 134 -9.54 -6.93 -16.78
N GLU A 135 -10.08 -6.43 -17.89
CA GLU A 135 -9.67 -5.15 -18.49
C GLU A 135 -9.96 -3.98 -17.55
N MET A 136 -11.15 -3.94 -16.95
CA MET A 136 -11.52 -2.91 -15.96
C MET A 136 -10.61 -2.94 -14.74
N ALA A 137 -10.14 -4.13 -14.32
CA ALA A 137 -9.20 -4.30 -13.21
C ALA A 137 -7.75 -3.95 -13.59
N GLY A 138 -7.50 -3.60 -14.86
CA GLY A 138 -6.20 -3.13 -15.34
C GLY A 138 -5.34 -4.14 -16.08
N ASN A 139 -5.78 -5.39 -16.23
CA ASN A 139 -5.02 -6.42 -16.96
C ASN A 139 -5.94 -7.40 -17.68
N PRO A 140 -6.08 -7.29 -19.02
CA PRO A 140 -6.95 -8.18 -19.82
C PRO A 140 -6.58 -9.67 -19.73
N ARG A 141 -5.36 -9.98 -19.32
CA ARG A 141 -4.89 -11.36 -19.20
C ARG A 141 -5.37 -12.06 -17.92
N MET A 142 -6.08 -11.35 -17.04
CA MET A 142 -6.55 -11.87 -15.76
C MET A 142 -7.93 -12.57 -15.81
N SER A 143 -8.45 -12.92 -16.97
CA SER A 143 -9.79 -13.53 -17.13
C SER A 143 -9.99 -14.76 -16.23
N ARG A 144 -8.98 -15.64 -16.16
CA ARG A 144 -9.03 -16.82 -15.30
C ARG A 144 -9.06 -16.44 -13.82
N ALA A 145 -8.26 -15.45 -13.42
CA ALA A 145 -8.26 -14.94 -12.05
C ALA A 145 -9.61 -14.31 -11.68
N VAL A 146 -10.26 -13.62 -12.64
CA VAL A 146 -11.60 -13.07 -12.46
C VAL A 146 -12.60 -14.19 -12.16
N GLY A 147 -12.61 -15.25 -12.96
CA GLY A 147 -13.48 -16.40 -12.75
C GLY A 147 -13.26 -17.02 -11.39
N ASN A 148 -12.02 -17.25 -10.98
CA ASN A 148 -11.68 -17.82 -9.68
C ASN A 148 -12.12 -16.90 -8.52
N ALA A 149 -11.90 -15.60 -8.63
CA ALA A 149 -12.29 -14.64 -7.60
C ALA A 149 -13.81 -14.58 -7.42
N LEU A 150 -14.57 -14.53 -8.51
CA LEU A 150 -16.03 -14.47 -8.46
C LEU A 150 -16.64 -15.78 -7.95
N HIS A 151 -16.02 -16.91 -8.24
CA HIS A 151 -16.46 -18.20 -7.72
C HIS A 151 -16.33 -18.27 -6.19
N LYS A 152 -15.34 -17.60 -5.61
CA LYS A 152 -15.11 -17.54 -4.17
C LYS A 152 -15.66 -16.28 -3.51
N ASN A 153 -16.55 -15.57 -4.18
CA ASN A 153 -17.06 -14.26 -3.74
C ASN A 153 -17.47 -14.28 -2.24
N PRO A 154 -16.78 -13.50 -1.39
CA PRO A 154 -17.07 -13.47 0.05
C PRO A 154 -18.25 -12.59 0.43
N ASP A 155 -18.73 -11.76 -0.49
CA ASP A 155 -19.78 -10.77 -0.21
C ASP A 155 -20.72 -10.64 -1.42
N PRO A 156 -21.63 -11.62 -1.64
CA PRO A 156 -22.53 -11.60 -2.78
C PRO A 156 -23.51 -10.43 -2.81
N GLU A 157 -23.78 -9.82 -1.65
CA GLU A 157 -24.71 -8.67 -1.57
C GLU A 157 -24.12 -7.41 -2.16
N HIS A 158 -22.82 -7.16 -1.94
CA HIS A 158 -22.14 -5.95 -2.37
C HIS A 158 -21.26 -6.18 -3.61
N ILE A 159 -20.92 -7.44 -3.91
CA ILE A 159 -20.12 -7.82 -5.06
C ILE A 159 -20.99 -8.70 -5.97
N PRO A 160 -21.68 -8.11 -6.94
CA PRO A 160 -22.59 -8.88 -7.79
C PRO A 160 -21.83 -9.84 -8.70
N CYS A 161 -22.27 -11.10 -8.72
CA CYS A 161 -21.77 -12.12 -9.64
C CYS A 161 -22.76 -12.22 -10.80
N LEU A 162 -22.54 -11.44 -11.87
CA LEU A 162 -23.48 -11.28 -12.99
C LEU A 162 -23.16 -12.14 -14.21
N LEU A 163 -22.37 -13.16 -14.03
CA LEU A 163 -21.85 -13.98 -15.13
C LEU A 163 -22.55 -15.31 -15.27
#